data_575ade598a11aef13f64c815227008fa
#
_entry.id   575ade598a11aef13f64c815227008fa
#
_cell.length_a   1.000
_cell.length_b   1.000
_cell.length_c   1.000
_cell.angle_alpha   90.00
_cell.angle_beta   90.00
_cell.angle_gamma   90.00
#
_symmetry.space_group_name_H-M   'P 1'
#
loop_
_entity.id
_entity.type
_entity.pdbx_description
1 polymer ?
#
loop_
_entity_poly.entity_id
_entity_poly.type
_entity_poly.pdbx_seq_one_letter_code
_entity_poly.pdbx_strand_id
1 'polypeptide(L)'
;MINNRLFKQYGIDIEKNLKLEVRCPRPYDTVLIDKNGSVYACECQSWLPQSIGNLQVKSLEDMFAGAMAGELRDSMADGTYRYCNNKQCAYLKDTGILKRRSAWNRAPQVLIRHIRLAMDESCNLKCPSCRTDQILHTSGSQFEMRKRLVKKVLEYIKHRIKMPNSLRVHIGSDGDPFASLIYRYFMKEMAAYDSDYLEYTMQTNGLLVKQLSNRVPHIFKRMSILAVSIDGATKETYEKLRLGGTWEKINENLRHIQELAHHYDFVFQMHMVVQADNWREMPAMAALARSVDAEVQFNPIEDWQTFDNFEEKRCPEELDEFKSVCDEVAGQDHVYAWFKTNTVYREFVQPD
;
A
#
# COMPACT_ATOMS: atom_id res chain seq x y z
N MET A 1 2.60 -24.55 -13.44
CA MET A 1 1.15 -24.77 -13.67
C MET A 1 0.44 -23.49 -13.22
N ILE A 2 -0.31 -22.87 -14.11
CA ILE A 2 -1.11 -21.66 -13.84
C ILE A 2 -2.15 -22.04 -12.77
N ASN A 3 -2.25 -21.27 -11.68
CA ASN A 3 -3.23 -21.55 -10.63
C ASN A 3 -4.63 -21.08 -11.06
N ASN A 4 -5.29 -21.86 -11.91
CA ASN A 4 -6.63 -21.58 -12.45
C ASN A 4 -7.69 -21.27 -11.37
N ARG A 5 -7.47 -21.66 -10.12
CA ARG A 5 -8.42 -21.42 -9.03
C ARG A 5 -8.42 -19.95 -8.59
N LEU A 6 -7.22 -19.34 -8.50
CA LEU A 6 -7.09 -17.91 -8.16
C LEU A 6 -7.62 -17.02 -9.28
N PHE A 7 -7.35 -17.36 -10.55
CA PHE A 7 -7.90 -16.61 -11.68
C PHE A 7 -9.41 -16.62 -11.71
N LYS A 8 -10.05 -17.77 -11.45
CA LYS A 8 -11.51 -17.87 -11.33
C LYS A 8 -12.06 -17.07 -10.15
N GLN A 9 -11.39 -17.11 -9.00
CA GLN A 9 -11.79 -16.36 -7.80
C GLN A 9 -11.82 -14.85 -8.05
N TYR A 10 -10.86 -14.33 -8.82
CA TYR A 10 -10.78 -12.90 -9.15
C TYR A 10 -11.48 -12.53 -10.46
N GLY A 11 -12.19 -13.47 -11.10
CA GLY A 11 -12.90 -13.23 -12.36
C GLY A 11 -12.00 -12.81 -13.52
N ILE A 12 -10.74 -13.27 -13.52
CA ILE A 12 -9.76 -12.94 -14.56
C ILE A 12 -10.01 -13.83 -15.77
N ASP A 13 -10.31 -13.21 -16.89
CA ASP A 13 -10.43 -13.88 -18.18
C ASP A 13 -9.06 -13.89 -18.88
N ILE A 14 -8.38 -15.03 -18.82
CA ILE A 14 -7.05 -15.22 -19.41
C ILE A 14 -7.08 -15.11 -20.93
N GLU A 15 -8.25 -15.27 -21.55
CA GLU A 15 -8.40 -15.29 -23.01
C GLU A 15 -8.55 -13.89 -23.64
N LYS A 16 -8.79 -12.84 -22.85
CA LYS A 16 -8.80 -11.46 -23.35
C LYS A 16 -7.41 -10.93 -23.51
N ASN A 17 -6.85 -11.18 -24.68
CA ASN A 17 -5.56 -10.61 -25.12
C ASN A 17 -5.64 -9.07 -25.20
N LEU A 18 -5.22 -8.38 -24.13
CA LEU A 18 -4.86 -6.98 -24.23
C LEU A 18 -3.58 -6.88 -25.08
N LYS A 19 -3.51 -5.91 -26.00
CA LYS A 19 -2.27 -5.51 -26.65
C LYS A 19 -2.00 -4.06 -26.28
N LEU A 20 -1.21 -3.86 -25.22
CA LEU A 20 -0.81 -2.53 -24.77
C LEU A 20 0.62 -2.24 -25.25
N GLU A 21 0.83 -1.06 -25.80
CA GLU A 21 2.16 -0.59 -26.24
C GLU A 21 3.06 -0.13 -25.08
N VAL A 22 2.54 -0.07 -23.88
CA VAL A 22 3.23 0.41 -22.69
C VAL A 22 3.57 -0.74 -21.75
N ARG A 23 4.72 -0.65 -21.07
CA ARG A 23 5.21 -1.69 -20.14
C ARG A 23 5.02 -1.26 -18.70
N CYS A 24 4.45 -2.16 -17.88
CA CYS A 24 4.44 -1.98 -16.43
C CYS A 24 5.82 -2.37 -15.86
N PRO A 25 6.49 -1.50 -15.06
CA PRO A 25 7.80 -1.81 -14.49
C PRO A 25 7.75 -2.77 -13.31
N ARG A 26 6.60 -2.90 -12.64
CA ARG A 26 6.49 -3.64 -11.37
C ARG A 26 7.09 -5.05 -11.38
N PRO A 27 6.91 -5.90 -12.42
CA PRO A 27 7.55 -7.21 -12.46
C PRO A 27 9.09 -7.17 -12.61
N TYR A 28 9.67 -6.01 -12.86
CA TYR A 28 11.12 -5.84 -13.02
C TYR A 28 11.80 -5.30 -11.76
N ASP A 29 11.06 -4.68 -10.84
CA ASP A 29 11.65 -3.98 -9.69
C ASP A 29 10.94 -4.17 -8.36
N THR A 30 9.75 -4.78 -8.34
CA THR A 30 8.88 -4.81 -7.16
C THR A 30 8.55 -6.24 -6.74
N VAL A 31 8.59 -6.49 -5.43
CA VAL A 31 8.04 -7.72 -4.83
C VAL A 31 7.13 -7.38 -3.64
N LEU A 32 6.02 -8.10 -3.54
CA LEU A 32 5.17 -8.16 -2.35
C LEU A 32 5.33 -9.54 -1.71
N ILE A 33 5.48 -9.59 -0.39
CA ILE A 33 5.60 -10.82 0.39
C ILE A 33 4.40 -10.91 1.31
N ASP A 34 3.59 -11.94 1.13
CA ASP A 34 2.38 -12.15 1.93
C ASP A 34 2.66 -12.85 3.28
N LYS A 35 1.63 -12.95 4.11
CA LYS A 35 1.67 -13.57 5.44
C LYS A 35 2.04 -15.06 5.45
N ASN A 36 1.93 -15.74 4.30
CA ASN A 36 2.28 -17.17 4.12
C ASN A 36 3.65 -17.34 3.45
N GLY A 37 4.32 -16.23 3.12
CA GLY A 37 5.61 -16.22 2.44
C GLY A 37 5.52 -16.33 0.93
N SER A 38 4.32 -16.28 0.32
CA SER A 38 4.20 -16.20 -1.13
C SER A 38 4.71 -14.85 -1.62
N VAL A 39 5.42 -14.86 -2.74
CA VAL A 39 6.05 -13.67 -3.33
C VAL A 39 5.38 -13.36 -4.66
N TYR A 40 5.01 -12.09 -4.84
CA TYR A 40 4.36 -11.58 -6.03
C TYR A 40 5.23 -10.48 -6.66
N ALA A 41 5.40 -10.49 -7.97
CA ALA A 41 6.16 -9.46 -8.69
C ALA A 41 5.27 -8.25 -9.03
N CYS A 42 4.60 -7.71 -8.00
CA CYS A 42 3.69 -6.57 -8.09
C CYS A 42 3.54 -5.92 -6.71
N GLU A 43 3.00 -4.72 -6.63
CA GLU A 43 2.70 -4.05 -5.37
C GLU A 43 1.36 -4.46 -4.74
N CYS A 44 0.50 -5.15 -5.47
CA CYS A 44 -0.79 -5.61 -4.98
C CYS A 44 -1.10 -7.02 -5.50
N GLN A 45 -1.41 -7.94 -4.58
CA GLN A 45 -1.74 -9.31 -4.89
C GLN A 45 -3.02 -9.44 -5.73
N SER A 46 -4.02 -8.59 -5.49
CA SER A 46 -5.27 -8.62 -6.25
C SER A 46 -5.10 -8.14 -7.69
N TRP A 47 -4.08 -7.33 -7.98
CA TRP A 47 -3.74 -6.86 -9.32
C TRP A 47 -2.98 -7.89 -10.14
N LEU A 48 -2.09 -8.66 -9.49
CA LEU A 48 -1.32 -9.74 -10.09
C LEU A 48 -1.32 -10.94 -9.13
N PRO A 49 -2.36 -11.81 -9.19
CA PRO A 49 -2.54 -12.90 -8.23
C PRO A 49 -1.61 -14.11 -8.47
N GLN A 50 -0.82 -14.10 -9.56
CA GLN A 50 0.16 -15.15 -9.80
C GLN A 50 1.43 -14.92 -8.98
N SER A 51 1.71 -15.81 -8.01
CA SER A 51 2.97 -15.78 -7.26
C SER A 51 4.14 -16.28 -8.10
N ILE A 52 5.32 -15.73 -7.83
CA ILE A 52 6.59 -16.20 -8.43
C ILE A 52 7.29 -17.28 -7.60
N GLY A 53 6.75 -17.59 -6.42
CA GLY A 53 7.24 -18.62 -5.52
C GLY A 53 6.91 -18.34 -4.05
N ASN A 54 7.60 -19.05 -3.15
CA ASN A 54 7.39 -18.91 -1.71
C ASN A 54 8.72 -18.80 -0.96
N LEU A 55 8.85 -17.78 -0.13
CA LEU A 55 10.06 -17.44 0.63
C LEU A 55 10.43 -18.52 1.68
N GLN A 56 9.51 -19.38 2.07
CA GLN A 56 9.84 -20.52 2.93
C GLN A 56 10.78 -21.50 2.24
N VAL A 57 10.70 -21.62 0.90
CA VAL A 57 11.37 -22.64 0.09
C VAL A 57 12.58 -22.07 -0.68
N LYS A 58 12.44 -20.88 -1.29
CA LYS A 58 13.46 -20.27 -2.17
C LYS A 58 13.86 -18.89 -1.68
N SER A 59 15.03 -18.40 -2.10
CA SER A 59 15.46 -17.02 -1.89
C SER A 59 14.65 -16.04 -2.75
N LEU A 60 14.64 -14.74 -2.40
CA LEU A 60 14.02 -13.71 -3.21
C LEU A 60 14.70 -13.59 -4.58
N GLU A 61 16.03 -13.69 -4.61
CA GLU A 61 16.84 -13.65 -5.82
C GLU A 61 16.48 -14.77 -6.78
N ASP A 62 16.43 -16.03 -6.30
CA ASP A 62 16.11 -17.19 -7.14
C ASP A 62 14.69 -17.13 -7.72
N MET A 63 13.73 -16.63 -6.93
CA MET A 63 12.36 -16.46 -7.38
C MET A 63 12.25 -15.34 -8.41
N PHE A 64 12.91 -14.22 -8.16
CA PHE A 64 12.85 -13.04 -9.03
C PHE A 64 13.59 -13.25 -10.35
N ALA A 65 14.64 -14.10 -10.38
CA ALA A 65 15.34 -14.55 -11.58
C ALA A 65 14.68 -15.77 -12.23
N GLY A 66 13.72 -16.42 -11.57
CA GLY A 66 13.14 -17.69 -11.99
C GLY A 66 12.18 -17.60 -13.17
N ALA A 67 11.82 -18.77 -13.74
CA ALA A 67 11.00 -18.89 -14.94
C ALA A 67 9.65 -18.16 -14.84
N MET A 68 8.92 -18.31 -13.70
CA MET A 68 7.61 -17.65 -13.54
C MET A 68 7.72 -16.12 -13.58
N ALA A 69 8.75 -15.55 -12.95
CA ALA A 69 9.00 -14.11 -13.03
C ALA A 69 9.39 -13.69 -14.45
N GLY A 70 10.09 -14.55 -15.22
CA GLY A 70 10.36 -14.38 -16.65
C GLY A 70 9.06 -14.30 -17.46
N GLU A 71 8.17 -15.27 -17.30
CA GLU A 71 6.88 -15.32 -17.99
C GLU A 71 6.00 -14.09 -17.70
N LEU A 72 6.03 -13.57 -16.45
CA LEU A 72 5.34 -12.32 -16.11
C LEU A 72 5.92 -11.13 -16.90
N ARG A 73 7.25 -11.00 -16.97
CA ARG A 73 7.92 -9.93 -17.72
C ARG A 73 7.66 -10.05 -19.22
N ASP A 74 7.65 -11.26 -19.76
CA ASP A 74 7.31 -11.52 -21.17
C ASP A 74 5.89 -11.06 -21.48
N SER A 75 4.93 -11.29 -20.55
CA SER A 75 3.56 -10.79 -20.72
C SER A 75 3.44 -9.27 -20.71
N MET A 76 4.36 -8.56 -20.03
CA MET A 76 4.45 -7.10 -20.13
C MET A 76 5.11 -6.67 -21.44
N ALA A 77 6.13 -7.42 -21.90
CA ALA A 77 6.88 -7.11 -23.11
C ALA A 77 6.04 -7.32 -24.37
N ASP A 78 5.20 -8.36 -24.41
CA ASP A 78 4.29 -8.64 -25.53
C ASP A 78 2.95 -7.88 -25.44
N GLY A 79 2.73 -7.12 -24.36
CA GLY A 79 1.54 -6.30 -24.13
C GLY A 79 0.27 -7.08 -23.77
N THR A 80 0.35 -8.38 -23.52
CA THR A 80 -0.83 -9.21 -23.22
C THR A 80 -1.30 -9.08 -21.78
N TYR A 81 -0.42 -8.81 -20.82
CA TYR A 81 -0.75 -8.71 -19.39
C TYR A 81 -1.55 -9.91 -18.86
N ARG A 82 -1.31 -11.11 -19.41
CA ARG A 82 -2.15 -12.30 -19.23
C ARG A 82 -2.28 -12.79 -17.78
N TYR A 83 -1.42 -12.32 -16.88
CA TYR A 83 -1.47 -12.66 -15.46
C TYR A 83 -2.07 -11.54 -14.59
N CYS A 84 -2.37 -10.39 -15.18
CA CYS A 84 -2.88 -9.23 -14.46
C CYS A 84 -4.40 -9.20 -14.44
N ASN A 85 -4.95 -8.74 -13.30
CA ASN A 85 -6.37 -8.50 -13.15
C ASN A 85 -6.75 -7.13 -13.72
N ASN A 86 -7.26 -7.10 -14.95
CA ASN A 86 -7.66 -5.86 -15.64
C ASN A 86 -8.87 -5.16 -15.01
N LYS A 87 -9.63 -5.86 -14.16
CA LYS A 87 -10.78 -5.29 -13.44
C LYS A 87 -10.38 -4.58 -12.15
N GLN A 88 -9.24 -4.93 -11.56
CA GLN A 88 -8.79 -4.38 -10.28
C GLN A 88 -7.53 -3.53 -10.38
N CYS A 89 -6.62 -3.84 -11.33
CA CYS A 89 -5.39 -3.08 -11.49
C CYS A 89 -5.69 -1.64 -11.95
N ALA A 90 -5.33 -0.66 -11.12
CA ALA A 90 -5.53 0.75 -11.42
C ALA A 90 -4.85 1.17 -12.74
N TYR A 91 -3.65 0.64 -13.02
CA TYR A 91 -2.91 0.94 -14.25
C TYR A 91 -3.56 0.37 -15.53
N LEU A 92 -4.30 -0.74 -15.41
CA LEU A 92 -5.01 -1.33 -16.54
C LEU A 92 -6.42 -0.76 -16.71
N LYS A 93 -7.02 -0.26 -15.62
CA LYS A 93 -8.27 0.51 -15.68
C LYS A 93 -8.07 1.86 -16.37
N ASP A 94 -6.93 2.52 -16.11
CA ASP A 94 -6.53 3.77 -16.75
C ASP A 94 -5.12 3.63 -17.36
N THR A 95 -5.07 3.18 -18.60
CA THR A 95 -3.80 3.03 -19.34
C THR A 95 -3.11 4.37 -19.63
N GLY A 96 -3.80 5.49 -19.47
CA GLY A 96 -3.21 6.83 -19.52
C GLY A 96 -2.14 7.02 -18.44
N ILE A 97 -2.31 6.41 -17.27
CA ILE A 97 -1.31 6.41 -16.20
C ILE A 97 0.01 5.80 -16.70
N LEU A 98 -0.04 4.63 -17.33
CA LEU A 98 1.15 3.97 -17.88
C LEU A 98 1.81 4.82 -18.99
N LYS A 99 1.01 5.48 -19.85
CA LYS A 99 1.52 6.31 -20.95
C LYS A 99 2.21 7.58 -20.45
N ARG A 100 1.71 8.19 -19.39
CA ARG A 100 2.30 9.42 -18.79
C ARG A 100 3.66 9.16 -18.12
N ARG A 101 3.92 7.94 -17.67
CA ARG A 101 5.19 7.54 -17.06
C ARG A 101 6.20 7.13 -18.15
N SER A 102 6.66 8.10 -18.94
CA SER A 102 7.58 7.87 -20.09
C SER A 102 8.93 7.23 -19.71
N ALA A 103 9.37 7.36 -18.44
CA ALA A 103 10.57 6.69 -17.92
C ALA A 103 10.46 5.14 -18.00
N TRP A 104 9.25 4.60 -18.08
CA TRP A 104 8.99 3.16 -18.17
C TRP A 104 9.20 2.58 -19.57
N ASN A 105 9.42 3.41 -20.60
CA ASN A 105 9.66 2.96 -21.96
C ASN A 105 11.09 2.43 -22.21
N ARG A 106 12.00 2.56 -21.27
CA ARG A 106 13.33 1.91 -21.32
C ARG A 106 13.19 0.48 -20.83
N ALA A 107 13.96 -0.46 -21.42
CA ALA A 107 14.04 -1.83 -20.90
C ALA A 107 14.51 -1.78 -19.44
N PRO A 108 13.64 -2.09 -18.46
CA PRO A 108 13.99 -1.88 -17.06
C PRO A 108 15.03 -2.92 -16.64
N GLN A 109 15.97 -2.48 -15.82
CA GLN A 109 16.90 -3.41 -15.17
C GLN A 109 16.11 -4.34 -14.25
N VAL A 110 16.35 -5.64 -14.34
CA VAL A 110 15.75 -6.65 -13.44
C VAL A 110 16.49 -6.62 -12.12
N LEU A 111 15.96 -5.83 -11.18
CA LEU A 111 16.55 -5.65 -9.84
C LEU A 111 15.45 -5.26 -8.85
N ILE A 112 15.30 -5.99 -7.76
CA ILE A 112 14.33 -5.61 -6.72
C ILE A 112 14.75 -4.27 -6.10
N ARG A 113 13.92 -3.26 -6.29
CA ARG A 113 14.05 -1.91 -5.71
C ARG A 113 12.96 -1.60 -4.72
N HIS A 114 11.85 -2.33 -4.78
CA HIS A 114 10.70 -2.15 -3.91
C HIS A 114 10.30 -3.48 -3.28
N ILE A 115 10.26 -3.52 -1.95
CA ILE A 115 9.75 -4.64 -1.17
C ILE A 115 8.52 -4.17 -0.41
N ARG A 116 7.38 -4.81 -0.63
CA ARG A 116 6.16 -4.58 0.15
C ARG A 116 5.94 -5.72 1.13
N LEU A 117 5.84 -5.39 2.40
CA LEU A 117 5.64 -6.36 3.46
C LEU A 117 4.13 -6.44 3.80
N ALA A 118 3.48 -7.51 3.33
CA ALA A 118 2.11 -7.90 3.68
C ALA A 118 2.13 -9.16 4.58
N MET A 119 3.05 -9.16 5.57
CA MET A 119 3.46 -10.37 6.32
C MET A 119 2.63 -10.62 7.57
N ASP A 120 1.81 -9.66 8.01
CA ASP A 120 0.98 -9.82 9.20
C ASP A 120 -0.25 -8.91 9.15
N GLU A 121 -1.39 -9.46 9.52
CA GLU A 121 -2.69 -8.79 9.52
C GLU A 121 -3.11 -8.27 10.90
N SER A 122 -2.21 -8.34 11.89
CA SER A 122 -2.47 -7.83 13.25
C SER A 122 -2.73 -6.33 13.24
N CYS A 123 -3.84 -5.91 13.86
CA CYS A 123 -4.25 -4.52 13.96
C CYS A 123 -5.00 -4.29 15.27
N ASN A 124 -4.79 -3.13 15.88
CA ASN A 124 -5.51 -2.72 17.09
C ASN A 124 -6.91 -2.15 16.80
N LEU A 125 -7.31 -2.06 15.52
CA LEU A 125 -8.64 -1.62 15.10
C LEU A 125 -9.44 -2.74 14.43
N LYS A 126 -10.77 -2.53 14.34
CA LYS A 126 -11.74 -3.37 13.66
C LYS A 126 -12.59 -2.52 12.70
N CYS A 127 -11.94 -1.90 11.70
CA CYS A 127 -12.63 -1.05 10.72
C CYS A 127 -13.59 -1.88 9.86
N PRO A 128 -14.89 -1.51 9.73
CA PRO A 128 -15.88 -2.28 8.97
C PRO A 128 -15.51 -2.49 7.50
N SER A 129 -14.85 -1.50 6.88
CA SER A 129 -14.39 -1.59 5.48
C SER A 129 -13.19 -2.53 5.27
N CYS A 130 -12.56 -3.03 6.34
CA CYS A 130 -11.32 -3.81 6.25
C CYS A 130 -11.49 -5.25 6.78
N ARG A 131 -12.24 -5.43 7.88
CA ARG A 131 -12.32 -6.72 8.59
C ARG A 131 -13.55 -6.86 9.46
N THR A 132 -13.98 -8.10 9.67
CA THR A 132 -15.10 -8.43 10.56
C THR A 132 -14.67 -8.58 12.02
N ASP A 133 -13.38 -8.92 12.27
CA ASP A 133 -12.86 -9.18 13.60
C ASP A 133 -11.52 -8.50 13.86
N GLN A 134 -11.25 -8.16 15.13
CA GLN A 134 -9.93 -7.71 15.53
C GLN A 134 -8.95 -8.89 15.53
N ILE A 135 -7.82 -8.71 14.84
CA ILE A 135 -6.80 -9.73 14.68
C ILE A 135 -5.51 -9.27 15.37
N LEU A 136 -5.00 -10.06 16.31
CA LEU A 136 -3.71 -9.85 16.94
C LEU A 136 -2.99 -11.19 17.10
N HIS A 137 -1.94 -11.39 16.30
CA HIS A 137 -1.08 -12.58 16.37
C HIS A 137 0.09 -12.31 17.32
N THR A 138 0.10 -12.99 18.47
CA THR A 138 1.14 -12.80 19.51
C THR A 138 2.02 -14.03 19.73
N SER A 139 1.58 -15.21 19.28
CA SER A 139 2.27 -16.51 19.46
C SER A 139 1.73 -17.56 18.50
N GLY A 140 2.28 -18.77 18.58
CA GLY A 140 1.84 -19.95 17.81
C GLY A 140 2.66 -20.19 16.54
N SER A 141 2.35 -21.27 15.84
CA SER A 141 3.14 -21.74 14.67
C SER A 141 3.20 -20.75 13.53
N GLN A 142 2.09 -20.06 13.25
CA GLN A 142 1.99 -19.00 12.24
C GLN A 142 2.88 -17.80 12.59
N PHE A 143 2.85 -17.35 13.85
CA PHE A 143 3.70 -16.28 14.34
C PHE A 143 5.19 -16.62 14.19
N GLU A 144 5.60 -17.82 14.61
CA GLU A 144 7.00 -18.28 14.48
C GLU A 144 7.40 -18.45 13.00
N MET A 145 6.51 -18.89 12.15
CA MET A 145 6.75 -18.94 10.70
C MET A 145 6.99 -17.54 10.12
N ARG A 146 6.14 -16.56 10.45
CA ARG A 146 6.30 -15.17 10.00
C ARG A 146 7.61 -14.54 10.51
N LYS A 147 8.04 -14.83 11.74
CA LYS A 147 9.36 -14.41 12.24
C LYS A 147 10.51 -14.99 11.41
N ARG A 148 10.41 -16.25 10.98
CA ARG A 148 11.42 -16.85 10.08
C ARG A 148 11.42 -16.17 8.71
N LEU A 149 10.26 -15.81 8.18
CA LEU A 149 10.18 -15.04 6.94
C LEU A 149 10.83 -13.66 7.08
N VAL A 150 10.60 -12.95 8.19
CA VAL A 150 11.28 -11.67 8.49
C VAL A 150 12.79 -11.85 8.45
N LYS A 151 13.36 -12.89 9.07
CA LYS A 151 14.81 -13.15 9.04
C LYS A 151 15.34 -13.29 7.61
N LYS A 152 14.63 -14.02 6.74
CA LYS A 152 15.01 -14.17 5.32
C LYS A 152 14.96 -12.83 4.56
N VAL A 153 13.97 -11.99 4.85
CA VAL A 153 13.90 -10.64 4.28
C VAL A 153 15.06 -9.77 4.76
N LEU A 154 15.39 -9.81 6.05
CA LEU A 154 16.52 -9.08 6.63
C LEU A 154 17.85 -9.52 6.00
N GLU A 155 18.04 -10.81 5.77
CA GLU A 155 19.23 -11.33 5.08
C GLU A 155 19.34 -10.79 3.65
N TYR A 156 18.24 -10.78 2.90
CA TYR A 156 18.21 -10.15 1.58
C TYR A 156 18.58 -8.66 1.66
N ILE A 157 17.93 -7.89 2.54
CA ILE A 157 18.20 -6.45 2.70
C ILE A 157 19.68 -6.20 3.04
N LYS A 158 20.28 -7.00 3.95
CA LYS A 158 21.68 -6.89 4.36
C LYS A 158 22.66 -6.99 3.17
N HIS A 159 22.34 -7.83 2.20
CA HIS A 159 23.14 -7.93 0.97
C HIS A 159 22.84 -6.81 0.00
N ARG A 160 21.55 -6.49 -0.14
CA ARG A 160 21.05 -5.54 -1.15
C ARG A 160 21.49 -4.09 -0.89
N ILE A 161 21.53 -3.63 0.37
CA ILE A 161 21.92 -2.27 0.75
C ILE A 161 23.41 -1.95 0.53
N LYS A 162 24.23 -2.94 0.16
CA LYS A 162 25.63 -2.74 -0.25
C LYS A 162 25.76 -2.32 -1.71
N MET A 163 24.69 -2.45 -2.48
CA MET A 163 24.67 -2.06 -3.90
C MET A 163 24.31 -0.59 -4.05
N PRO A 164 24.90 0.13 -5.02
CA PRO A 164 24.66 1.58 -5.21
C PRO A 164 23.33 1.86 -5.92
N ASN A 165 22.26 1.28 -5.45
CA ASN A 165 20.91 1.46 -5.98
C ASN A 165 19.93 1.50 -4.82
N SER A 166 18.98 2.42 -4.83
CA SER A 166 17.97 2.54 -3.78
C SER A 166 17.16 1.26 -3.58
N LEU A 167 16.86 0.95 -2.35
CA LEU A 167 15.93 -0.09 -1.94
C LEU A 167 14.86 0.53 -1.04
N ARG A 168 13.63 0.56 -1.50
CA ARG A 168 12.48 1.02 -0.74
C ARG A 168 11.76 -0.15 -0.10
N VAL A 169 11.52 -0.10 1.20
CA VAL A 169 10.76 -1.10 1.94
C VAL A 169 9.47 -0.49 2.45
N HIS A 170 8.34 -0.98 1.96
CA HIS A 170 7.01 -0.59 2.43
C HIS A 170 6.57 -1.49 3.57
N ILE A 171 6.27 -0.91 4.74
CA ILE A 171 5.87 -1.60 5.96
C ILE A 171 4.37 -1.40 6.20
N GLY A 172 3.59 -2.48 6.30
CA GLY A 172 2.18 -2.42 6.68
C GLY A 172 1.20 -2.43 5.51
N SER A 173 1.40 -3.29 4.51
CA SER A 173 0.38 -3.53 3.47
C SER A 173 -0.86 -4.22 4.01
N ASP A 174 -0.70 -5.09 5.04
CA ASP A 174 -1.79 -5.72 5.79
C ASP A 174 -1.58 -5.45 7.28
N GLY A 175 -2.65 -5.26 8.05
CA GLY A 175 -2.58 -4.96 9.47
C GLY A 175 -2.03 -3.55 9.77
N ASP A 176 -1.51 -3.36 10.98
CA ASP A 176 -0.90 -2.11 11.42
C ASP A 176 0.55 -2.32 11.89
N PRO A 177 1.54 -1.56 11.38
CA PRO A 177 2.95 -1.75 11.71
C PRO A 177 3.29 -1.66 13.19
N PHE A 178 2.62 -0.80 13.93
CA PHE A 178 2.88 -0.60 15.36
C PHE A 178 2.07 -1.54 16.25
N ALA A 179 0.94 -2.08 15.79
CA ALA A 179 0.19 -3.12 16.50
C ALA A 179 0.78 -4.51 16.30
N SER A 180 1.33 -4.80 15.12
CA SER A 180 1.91 -6.08 14.78
C SER A 180 3.26 -6.34 15.48
N LEU A 181 3.36 -7.44 16.21
CA LEU A 181 4.65 -7.88 16.79
C LEU A 181 5.65 -8.33 15.71
N ILE A 182 5.18 -8.77 14.55
CA ILE A 182 6.02 -9.16 13.41
C ILE A 182 6.68 -7.94 12.78
N TYR A 183 5.91 -6.88 12.49
CA TYR A 183 6.47 -5.64 11.96
C TYR A 183 7.35 -4.91 12.99
N ARG A 184 6.95 -4.92 14.27
CA ARG A 184 7.80 -4.38 15.35
C ARG A 184 9.13 -5.14 15.48
N TYR A 185 9.10 -6.47 15.32
CA TYR A 185 10.31 -7.28 15.26
C TYR A 185 11.17 -6.88 14.05
N PHE A 186 10.59 -6.79 12.85
CA PHE A 186 11.28 -6.31 11.65
C PHE A 186 11.93 -4.95 11.89
N MET A 187 11.15 -3.95 12.31
CA MET A 187 11.64 -2.58 12.56
C MET A 187 12.78 -2.56 13.59
N LYS A 188 12.67 -3.34 14.66
CA LYS A 188 13.75 -3.44 15.66
C LYS A 188 15.04 -4.00 15.06
N GLU A 189 14.97 -5.08 14.32
CA GLU A 189 16.16 -5.71 13.71
C GLU A 189 16.81 -4.80 12.66
N MET A 190 16.03 -3.96 11.99
CA MET A 190 16.56 -2.97 11.02
C MET A 190 17.49 -1.93 11.64
N ALA A 191 17.53 -1.78 12.96
CA ALA A 191 18.51 -0.90 13.63
C ALA A 191 19.96 -1.29 13.36
N ALA A 192 20.23 -2.54 12.99
CA ALA A 192 21.57 -3.02 12.62
C ALA A 192 21.96 -2.68 11.17
N TYR A 193 21.04 -2.09 10.38
CA TYR A 193 21.23 -1.85 8.95
C TYR A 193 21.00 -0.37 8.64
N ASP A 194 22.07 0.40 8.51
CA ASP A 194 22.02 1.80 8.05
C ASP A 194 22.69 1.91 6.67
N SER A 195 22.02 2.55 5.72
CA SER A 195 22.52 2.77 4.38
C SER A 195 21.78 3.94 3.72
N ASP A 196 22.48 4.79 3.00
CA ASP A 196 21.89 5.87 2.22
C ASP A 196 21.06 5.37 1.04
N TYR A 197 21.21 4.10 0.69
CA TYR A 197 20.40 3.42 -0.34
C TYR A 197 19.13 2.77 0.20
N LEU A 198 18.85 2.88 1.51
CA LEU A 198 17.67 2.30 2.15
C LEU A 198 16.65 3.38 2.48
N GLU A 199 15.42 3.14 2.08
CA GLU A 199 14.30 4.04 2.26
C GLU A 199 13.07 3.26 2.76
N TYR A 200 12.28 3.87 3.66
CA TYR A 200 11.04 3.28 4.16
C TYR A 200 9.83 4.10 3.73
N THR A 201 8.77 3.37 3.38
CA THR A 201 7.42 3.91 3.36
C THR A 201 6.56 3.10 4.33
N MET A 202 5.58 3.71 4.95
CA MET A 202 4.75 3.05 5.94
C MET A 202 3.30 3.52 5.83
N GLN A 203 2.36 2.57 6.01
CA GLN A 203 0.96 2.89 6.20
C GLN A 203 0.51 2.38 7.57
N THR A 204 -0.13 3.23 8.36
CA THR A 204 -0.59 2.94 9.73
C THR A 204 -1.94 3.58 10.02
N ASN A 205 -2.65 3.10 11.02
CA ASN A 205 -3.83 3.80 11.55
C ASN A 205 -3.47 4.99 12.47
N GLY A 206 -2.19 5.21 12.73
CA GLY A 206 -1.66 6.35 13.47
C GLY A 206 -1.73 6.27 14.99
N LEU A 207 -2.60 5.46 15.59
CA LEU A 207 -2.93 5.51 17.01
C LEU A 207 -1.79 5.12 17.98
N LEU A 208 -0.77 4.42 17.50
CA LEU A 208 0.35 3.93 18.31
C LEU A 208 1.68 4.64 18.00
N VAL A 209 1.69 5.57 17.06
CA VAL A 209 2.92 6.23 16.61
C VAL A 209 3.59 7.00 17.75
N LYS A 210 2.85 7.86 18.47
CA LYS A 210 3.39 8.62 19.61
C LYS A 210 3.98 7.73 20.70
N GLN A 211 3.36 6.57 20.96
CA GLN A 211 3.82 5.64 21.99
C GLN A 211 5.07 4.87 21.60
N LEU A 212 5.29 4.60 20.30
CA LEU A 212 6.26 3.62 19.85
C LEU A 212 7.37 4.18 18.92
N SER A 213 7.21 5.41 18.39
CA SER A 213 8.16 6.01 17.44
C SER A 213 9.59 6.09 18.00
N ASN A 214 9.74 6.46 19.27
CA ASN A 214 11.07 6.56 19.91
C ASN A 214 11.77 5.20 20.13
N ARG A 215 11.10 4.08 19.91
CA ARG A 215 11.73 2.74 19.91
C ARG A 215 12.38 2.38 18.59
N VAL A 216 12.05 3.10 17.53
CA VAL A 216 12.50 2.83 16.15
C VAL A 216 12.92 4.11 15.40
N PRO A 217 13.73 5.00 15.99
CA PRO A 217 14.09 6.28 15.39
C PRO A 217 14.85 6.10 14.06
N HIS A 218 15.59 5.02 13.89
CA HIS A 218 16.30 4.66 12.67
C HIS A 218 15.35 4.41 11.48
N ILE A 219 14.11 3.99 11.72
CA ILE A 219 13.09 3.86 10.67
C ILE A 219 12.67 5.26 10.19
N PHE A 220 12.38 6.18 11.13
CA PHE A 220 11.99 7.56 10.78
C PHE A 220 13.12 8.32 10.09
N LYS A 221 14.38 8.10 10.48
CA LYS A 221 15.56 8.70 9.82
C LYS A 221 15.65 8.40 8.32
N ARG A 222 15.11 7.29 7.88
CA ARG A 222 15.11 6.82 6.48
C ARG A 222 13.68 6.74 5.90
N MET A 223 12.72 7.34 6.58
CA MET A 223 11.34 7.41 6.09
C MET A 223 11.27 8.40 4.93
N SER A 224 10.61 8.02 3.85
CA SER A 224 10.24 8.96 2.80
C SER A 224 8.77 9.34 2.88
N ILE A 225 7.91 8.37 3.25
CA ILE A 225 6.46 8.61 3.33
C ILE A 225 5.89 7.85 4.52
N LEU A 226 5.17 8.56 5.39
CA LEU A 226 4.30 7.97 6.40
C LEU A 226 2.85 8.31 6.08
N ALA A 227 2.06 7.29 5.69
CA ALA A 227 0.65 7.42 5.43
C ALA A 227 -0.19 7.00 6.65
N VAL A 228 -1.09 7.88 7.09
CA VAL A 228 -2.02 7.61 8.18
C VAL A 228 -3.42 7.42 7.61
N SER A 229 -3.99 6.25 7.85
CA SER A 229 -5.36 5.95 7.42
C SER A 229 -6.38 6.53 8.40
N ILE A 230 -7.17 7.50 7.91
CA ILE A 230 -8.18 8.23 8.68
C ILE A 230 -9.42 8.45 7.81
N ASP A 231 -10.56 7.91 8.20
CA ASP A 231 -11.76 7.87 7.36
C ASP A 231 -12.86 8.84 7.83
N GLY A 232 -12.56 9.78 8.72
CA GLY A 232 -13.49 10.80 9.18
C GLY A 232 -12.76 12.05 9.63
N ALA A 233 -13.32 13.21 9.31
CA ALA A 233 -12.85 14.53 9.75
C ALA A 233 -13.61 15.04 10.98
N THR A 234 -14.61 14.30 11.44
CA THR A 234 -15.36 14.54 12.68
C THR A 234 -15.20 13.35 13.64
N LYS A 235 -15.48 13.60 14.93
CA LYS A 235 -15.44 12.53 15.94
C LYS A 235 -16.40 11.40 15.61
N GLU A 236 -17.62 11.74 15.26
CA GLU A 236 -18.70 10.81 14.97
C GLU A 236 -18.34 9.88 13.83
N THR A 237 -17.86 10.45 12.73
CA THR A 237 -17.51 9.66 11.52
C THR A 237 -16.23 8.86 11.74
N TYR A 238 -15.20 9.46 12.38
CA TYR A 238 -13.97 8.75 12.66
C TYR A 238 -14.21 7.52 13.54
N GLU A 239 -14.89 7.68 14.68
CA GLU A 239 -15.12 6.58 15.64
C GLU A 239 -16.09 5.51 15.08
N LYS A 240 -16.99 5.88 14.18
CA LYS A 240 -17.85 4.96 13.44
C LYS A 240 -17.06 4.10 12.44
N LEU A 241 -16.15 4.68 11.68
CA LEU A 241 -15.44 4.00 10.59
C LEU A 241 -14.09 3.39 11.02
N ARG A 242 -13.52 3.89 12.12
CA ARG A 242 -12.27 3.39 12.71
C ARG A 242 -12.51 2.78 14.09
N LEU A 243 -13.37 1.72 14.12
CA LEU A 243 -13.80 1.08 15.36
C LEU A 243 -12.61 0.65 16.24
N GLY A 244 -12.59 1.15 17.48
CA GLY A 244 -11.51 0.95 18.46
C GLY A 244 -10.54 2.12 18.53
N GLY A 245 -10.63 3.10 17.64
CA GLY A 245 -9.94 4.38 17.73
C GLY A 245 -10.79 5.43 18.47
N THR A 246 -10.15 6.46 19.04
CA THR A 246 -10.82 7.64 19.57
C THR A 246 -10.30 8.89 18.88
N TRP A 247 -11.19 9.85 18.68
CA TRP A 247 -10.89 11.11 18.00
C TRP A 247 -9.79 11.91 18.70
N GLU A 248 -9.81 11.93 20.01
CA GLU A 248 -8.81 12.63 20.81
C GLU A 248 -7.42 12.03 20.60
N LYS A 249 -7.33 10.69 20.61
CA LYS A 249 -6.06 9.98 20.47
C LYS A 249 -5.47 10.12 19.05
N ILE A 250 -6.31 10.06 18.02
CA ILE A 250 -5.79 10.25 16.66
C ILE A 250 -5.28 11.68 16.46
N ASN A 251 -6.00 12.70 16.92
CA ASN A 251 -5.56 14.09 16.81
C ASN A 251 -4.26 14.37 17.58
N GLU A 252 -4.06 13.76 18.74
CA GLU A 252 -2.80 13.82 19.47
C GLU A 252 -1.65 13.19 18.65
N ASN A 253 -1.90 12.05 18.00
CA ASN A 253 -0.91 11.37 17.18
C ASN A 253 -0.62 12.12 15.87
N LEU A 254 -1.61 12.74 15.23
CA LEU A 254 -1.40 13.53 14.01
C LEU A 254 -0.42 14.70 14.27
N ARG A 255 -0.57 15.42 15.39
CA ARG A 255 0.38 16.48 15.78
C ARG A 255 1.78 15.93 16.04
N HIS A 256 1.88 14.80 16.72
CA HIS A 256 3.18 14.17 16.94
C HIS A 256 3.83 13.68 15.64
N ILE A 257 3.04 13.18 14.68
CA ILE A 257 3.55 12.78 13.35
C ILE A 257 4.03 14.00 12.57
N GLN A 258 3.32 15.13 12.64
CA GLN A 258 3.78 16.39 12.07
C GLN A 258 5.16 16.78 12.61
N GLU A 259 5.36 16.73 13.95
CA GLU A 259 6.66 17.00 14.58
C GLU A 259 7.75 16.03 14.08
N LEU A 260 7.43 14.74 13.94
CA LEU A 260 8.37 13.75 13.39
C LEU A 260 8.69 14.03 11.92
N ALA A 261 7.69 14.40 11.11
CA ALA A 261 7.87 14.70 9.70
C ALA A 261 8.80 15.90 9.50
N HIS A 262 8.62 16.96 10.29
CA HIS A 262 9.54 18.12 10.27
C HIS A 262 10.95 17.75 10.76
N HIS A 263 11.06 16.89 11.79
CA HIS A 263 12.37 16.53 12.36
C HIS A 263 13.19 15.62 11.43
N TYR A 264 12.54 14.68 10.74
CA TYR A 264 13.19 13.66 9.92
C TYR A 264 13.08 13.92 8.41
N ASP A 265 12.37 14.97 7.99
CA ASP A 265 12.19 15.41 6.61
C ASP A 265 11.54 14.32 5.71
N PHE A 266 10.35 13.85 6.10
CA PHE A 266 9.57 12.90 5.32
C PHE A 266 8.17 13.46 4.98
N VAL A 267 7.57 12.93 3.92
CA VAL A 267 6.20 13.30 3.53
C VAL A 267 5.20 12.66 4.48
N PHE A 268 4.42 13.48 5.16
CA PHE A 268 3.28 13.03 5.94
C PHE A 268 2.02 13.02 5.07
N GLN A 269 1.37 11.86 4.96
CA GLN A 269 0.13 11.71 4.21
C GLN A 269 -1.02 11.22 5.09
N MET A 270 -2.21 11.72 4.82
CA MET A 270 -3.47 11.22 5.37
C MET A 270 -4.23 10.51 4.26
N HIS A 271 -4.65 9.28 4.50
CA HIS A 271 -5.45 8.50 3.55
C HIS A 271 -6.87 8.38 4.04
N MET A 272 -7.83 8.77 3.21
CA MET A 272 -9.26 8.60 3.46
C MET A 272 -9.85 7.64 2.44
N VAL A 273 -10.40 6.52 2.92
CA VAL A 273 -11.25 5.63 2.12
C VAL A 273 -12.63 6.25 2.05
N VAL A 274 -12.95 6.83 0.90
CA VAL A 274 -14.20 7.56 0.68
C VAL A 274 -15.32 6.59 0.38
N GLN A 275 -16.42 6.72 1.11
CA GLN A 275 -17.58 5.85 1.07
C GLN A 275 -18.87 6.65 1.36
N ALA A 276 -20.03 6.00 1.25
CA ALA A 276 -21.32 6.66 1.45
C ALA A 276 -21.43 7.42 2.78
N ASP A 277 -20.77 6.94 3.83
CA ASP A 277 -20.84 7.48 5.18
C ASP A 277 -19.96 8.74 5.41
N ASN A 278 -19.02 9.08 4.52
CA ASN A 278 -18.01 10.11 4.79
C ASN A 278 -17.65 11.05 3.64
N TRP A 279 -18.12 10.83 2.43
CA TRP A 279 -17.71 11.64 1.27
C TRP A 279 -17.95 13.16 1.43
N ARG A 280 -18.98 13.56 2.18
CA ARG A 280 -19.25 14.98 2.47
C ARG A 280 -18.20 15.63 3.36
N GLU A 281 -17.39 14.82 4.06
CA GLU A 281 -16.30 15.30 4.92
C GLU A 281 -14.98 15.50 4.16
N MET A 282 -14.90 15.25 2.84
CA MET A 282 -13.68 15.45 2.06
C MET A 282 -13.09 16.86 2.19
N PRO A 283 -13.87 17.97 2.12
CA PRO A 283 -13.33 19.31 2.34
C PRO A 283 -12.79 19.52 3.77
N ALA A 284 -13.50 19.01 4.78
CA ALA A 284 -13.06 19.09 6.17
C ALA A 284 -11.79 18.25 6.40
N MET A 285 -11.67 17.09 5.75
CA MET A 285 -10.46 16.26 5.77
C MET A 285 -9.28 16.97 5.11
N ALA A 286 -9.47 17.64 3.99
CA ALA A 286 -8.44 18.45 3.35
C ALA A 286 -7.98 19.60 4.28
N ALA A 287 -8.91 20.28 4.95
CA ALA A 287 -8.58 21.31 5.93
C ALA A 287 -7.82 20.75 7.15
N LEU A 288 -8.23 19.56 7.66
CA LEU A 288 -7.53 18.88 8.75
C LEU A 288 -6.10 18.51 8.34
N ALA A 289 -5.91 17.94 7.14
CA ALA A 289 -4.59 17.60 6.62
C ALA A 289 -3.68 18.85 6.54
N ARG A 290 -4.19 19.94 6.00
CA ARG A 290 -3.45 21.23 5.94
C ARG A 290 -3.06 21.75 7.32
N SER A 291 -3.91 21.55 8.33
CA SER A 291 -3.64 22.02 9.72
C SER A 291 -2.49 21.27 10.41
N VAL A 292 -2.06 20.14 9.87
CA VAL A 292 -0.95 19.32 10.36
C VAL A 292 0.15 19.12 9.31
N ASP A 293 0.20 20.00 8.31
CA ASP A 293 1.17 19.97 7.20
C ASP A 293 1.23 18.62 6.48
N ALA A 294 0.09 17.96 6.34
CA ALA A 294 -0.02 16.69 5.65
C ALA A 294 -0.61 16.86 4.24
N GLU A 295 -0.18 15.99 3.33
CA GLU A 295 -0.92 15.73 2.10
C GLU A 295 -2.13 14.84 2.41
N VAL A 296 -3.19 14.92 1.62
CA VAL A 296 -4.33 14.00 1.76
C VAL A 296 -4.60 13.25 0.47
N GLN A 297 -4.84 11.95 0.59
CA GLN A 297 -5.22 11.09 -0.51
C GLN A 297 -6.63 10.53 -0.29
N PHE A 298 -7.51 10.79 -1.26
CA PHE A 298 -8.87 10.24 -1.29
C PHE A 298 -8.92 9.03 -2.21
N ASN A 299 -9.27 7.87 -1.66
CA ASN A 299 -9.41 6.62 -2.41
C ASN A 299 -10.86 6.13 -2.34
N PRO A 300 -11.47 5.67 -3.43
CA PRO A 300 -12.78 5.04 -3.35
C PRO A 300 -12.71 3.75 -2.52
N ILE A 301 -13.81 3.43 -1.84
CA ILE A 301 -13.91 2.15 -1.13
C ILE A 301 -13.83 0.98 -2.12
N GLU A 302 -13.10 -0.07 -1.73
CA GLU A 302 -13.04 -1.33 -2.45
C GLU A 302 -13.75 -2.44 -1.67
N ASP A 303 -14.30 -3.42 -2.40
CA ASP A 303 -14.99 -4.57 -1.80
C ASP A 303 -13.99 -5.61 -1.29
N TRP A 304 -13.79 -5.63 0.01
CA TRP A 304 -13.02 -6.66 0.71
C TRP A 304 -13.90 -7.79 1.25
N GLN A 305 -15.17 -7.87 0.81
CA GLN A 305 -16.15 -8.85 1.25
C GLN A 305 -16.45 -8.80 2.77
N THR A 306 -16.40 -7.58 3.33
CA THR A 306 -16.67 -7.30 4.74
C THR A 306 -18.08 -6.78 4.99
N PHE A 307 -18.81 -6.45 3.93
CA PHE A 307 -20.20 -5.96 3.98
C PHE A 307 -21.15 -6.95 3.30
N ASP A 308 -22.32 -7.13 3.87
CA ASP A 308 -23.40 -7.94 3.26
C ASP A 308 -23.92 -7.29 1.96
N ASN A 309 -23.98 -5.95 1.94
CA ASN A 309 -24.35 -5.16 0.77
C ASN A 309 -23.30 -4.06 0.53
N PHE A 310 -22.33 -4.32 -0.32
CA PHE A 310 -21.26 -3.38 -0.66
C PHE A 310 -21.77 -2.16 -1.44
N GLU A 311 -22.80 -2.31 -2.28
CA GLU A 311 -23.33 -1.20 -3.09
C GLU A 311 -23.85 -0.04 -2.23
N GLU A 312 -24.39 -0.33 -1.02
CA GLU A 312 -24.81 0.71 -0.07
C GLU A 312 -23.63 1.51 0.54
N LYS A 313 -22.41 1.00 0.41
CA LYS A 313 -21.20 1.64 0.92
C LYS A 313 -20.45 2.44 -0.12
N ARG A 314 -20.78 2.27 -1.39
CA ARG A 314 -20.13 3.01 -2.48
C ARG A 314 -20.47 4.49 -2.44
N CYS A 315 -19.56 5.29 -2.97
CA CYS A 315 -19.79 6.70 -3.18
C CYS A 315 -20.88 6.88 -4.25
N PRO A 316 -21.78 7.85 -4.08
CA PRO A 316 -22.81 8.17 -5.06
C PRO A 316 -22.22 9.02 -6.19
N GLU A 317 -21.34 8.42 -7.01
CA GLU A 317 -20.57 9.13 -8.06
C GLU A 317 -21.44 9.84 -9.12
N GLU A 318 -22.70 9.41 -9.26
CA GLU A 318 -23.70 10.00 -10.15
C GLU A 318 -24.30 11.31 -9.62
N LEU A 319 -24.28 11.55 -8.30
CA LEU A 319 -24.87 12.74 -7.69
C LEU A 319 -24.05 14.00 -8.00
N ASP A 320 -24.72 15.07 -8.40
CA ASP A 320 -24.06 16.36 -8.67
C ASP A 320 -23.45 16.97 -7.40
N GLU A 321 -24.05 16.72 -6.22
CA GLU A 321 -23.47 17.10 -4.94
C GLU A 321 -22.12 16.43 -4.69
N PHE A 322 -21.97 15.14 -4.98
CA PHE A 322 -20.70 14.41 -4.86
C PHE A 322 -19.65 15.00 -5.82
N LYS A 323 -20.01 15.27 -7.07
CA LYS A 323 -19.13 15.90 -8.05
C LYS A 323 -18.66 17.27 -7.59
N SER A 324 -19.59 18.08 -7.04
CA SER A 324 -19.26 19.41 -6.48
C SER A 324 -18.25 19.33 -5.34
N VAL A 325 -18.40 18.35 -4.44
CA VAL A 325 -17.43 18.12 -3.36
C VAL A 325 -16.07 17.67 -3.91
N CYS A 326 -16.05 16.83 -4.93
CA CYS A 326 -14.81 16.43 -5.59
C CYS A 326 -14.10 17.63 -6.25
N ASP A 327 -14.85 18.50 -6.92
CA ASP A 327 -14.32 19.72 -7.56
C ASP A 327 -13.77 20.71 -6.52
N GLU A 328 -14.44 20.85 -5.38
CA GLU A 328 -13.97 21.71 -4.27
C GLU A 328 -12.58 21.31 -3.76
N VAL A 329 -12.30 20.00 -3.66
CA VAL A 329 -11.03 19.51 -3.13
C VAL A 329 -9.95 19.37 -4.21
N ALA A 330 -10.32 19.12 -5.45
CA ALA A 330 -9.38 18.80 -6.55
C ALA A 330 -8.41 19.94 -6.90
N GLY A 331 -8.79 21.20 -6.62
CA GLY A 331 -7.96 22.39 -6.89
C GLY A 331 -6.86 22.65 -5.86
N GLN A 332 -6.81 21.90 -4.77
CA GLN A 332 -5.88 22.14 -3.67
C GLN A 332 -4.54 21.43 -3.90
N ASP A 333 -3.44 22.10 -3.63
CA ASP A 333 -2.07 21.66 -3.93
C ASP A 333 -1.59 20.42 -3.13
N HIS A 334 -2.18 20.18 -1.95
CA HIS A 334 -1.87 19.05 -1.05
C HIS A 334 -2.88 17.90 -1.17
N VAL A 335 -3.82 17.93 -2.14
CA VAL A 335 -4.89 16.94 -2.31
C VAL A 335 -4.63 16.05 -3.51
N TYR A 336 -4.75 14.75 -3.31
CA TYR A 336 -4.69 13.69 -4.33
C TYR A 336 -6.00 12.90 -4.30
N ALA A 337 -6.67 12.74 -5.43
CA ALA A 337 -7.93 12.02 -5.50
C ALA A 337 -7.95 11.01 -6.64
N TRP A 338 -8.45 9.80 -6.38
CA TRP A 338 -8.55 8.69 -7.34
C TRP A 338 -9.96 8.54 -7.95
N PHE A 339 -10.77 9.60 -7.93
CA PHE A 339 -12.11 9.56 -8.53
C PHE A 339 -12.07 9.96 -10.01
N LYS A 340 -12.85 9.25 -10.85
CA LYS A 340 -13.07 9.59 -12.25
C LYS A 340 -14.04 10.78 -12.39
N THR A 341 -13.65 11.95 -11.93
CA THR A 341 -14.28 13.18 -12.36
C THR A 341 -13.47 13.71 -13.55
N ASN A 342 -14.12 14.34 -14.55
CA ASN A 342 -13.47 14.86 -15.77
C ASN A 342 -12.40 15.91 -15.53
N THR A 343 -12.05 16.21 -14.28
CA THR A 343 -11.15 17.27 -13.88
C THR A 343 -10.14 16.75 -12.85
N VAL A 344 -8.90 16.63 -13.30
CA VAL A 344 -7.64 16.60 -12.51
C VAL A 344 -7.39 15.34 -11.66
N TYR A 345 -6.81 14.31 -12.27
CA TYR A 345 -5.91 13.41 -11.57
C TYR A 345 -4.59 14.13 -11.29
N ARG A 346 -4.33 14.57 -10.08
CA ARG A 346 -2.96 14.68 -9.61
C ARG A 346 -2.54 13.28 -9.17
N GLU A 347 -1.79 12.60 -10.02
CA GLU A 347 -1.13 11.36 -9.64
C GLU A 347 -0.15 11.65 -8.50
N PHE A 348 -0.22 10.83 -7.46
CA PHE A 348 0.90 10.66 -6.57
C PHE A 348 2.08 10.11 -7.41
N VAL A 349 2.88 11.00 -7.93
CA VAL A 349 4.20 10.65 -8.47
C VAL A 349 5.09 10.45 -7.25
N GLN A 350 5.27 9.19 -6.85
CA GLN A 350 6.43 8.90 -5.99
C GLN A 350 7.65 9.42 -6.75
N PRO A 351 8.45 10.32 -6.19
CA PRO A 351 9.68 10.74 -6.82
C PRO A 351 10.51 9.49 -7.15
N ASP A 352 11.05 9.44 -8.37
CA ASP A 352 11.86 8.34 -8.89
C ASP A 352 13.12 8.10 -8.04
#